data_80199ca6c82f99bd1b8a5a5adf7e2125
#
_entry.id   80199ca6c82f99bd1b8a5a5adf7e2125
#
_cell.length_a   1.000
_cell.length_b   1.000
_cell.length_c   1.000
_cell.angle_alpha   90.00
_cell.angle_beta   90.00
_cell.angle_gamma   90.00
#
_symmetry.space_group_name_H-M   'P 1'
#
loop_
_entity.id
_entity.type
_entity.pdbx_description
1 polymer ?
#
loop_
_entity_poly.entity_id
_entity_poly.type
_entity_poly.pdbx_seq_one_letter_code
_entity_poly.pdbx_strand_id
1 'polypeptide(L)'
;MSISPSTVVSLPLPRWAYVPGESADAAPDHDTLWQAKALVPSQFRGFVPARHPALRYGIALNDAGYFWESHQVLETVWAAVPQGGRERILLRACIQIANANLKLRMNKPHAAVRLFGAALGELNALGARVATVAGGGFADVFPIAALTAVLQIKLGKPSLSTSDWMKIGSAGRT
;
A
#
# COMPACT_ATOMS: atom_id res chain seq x y z
N MET A 1 -24.79 -0.76 -30.16
CA MET A 1 -23.38 -1.03 -29.75
C MET A 1 -23.40 -1.54 -28.33
N SER A 2 -23.13 -2.81 -28.16
CA SER A 2 -23.08 -3.42 -26.83
C SER A 2 -21.79 -3.03 -26.17
N ILE A 3 -21.87 -2.31 -25.05
CA ILE A 3 -20.75 -2.04 -24.18
C ILE A 3 -20.48 -3.36 -23.46
N SER A 4 -19.39 -4.02 -23.82
CA SER A 4 -18.92 -5.20 -23.09
C SER A 4 -18.68 -4.81 -21.63
N PRO A 5 -19.18 -5.59 -20.65
CA PRO A 5 -18.87 -5.31 -19.26
C PRO A 5 -17.36 -5.41 -19.08
N SER A 6 -16.77 -4.37 -18.53
CA SER A 6 -15.35 -4.37 -18.13
C SER A 6 -15.11 -5.60 -17.28
N THR A 7 -14.34 -6.53 -17.80
CA THR A 7 -13.94 -7.73 -17.07
C THR A 7 -13.14 -7.25 -15.84
N VAL A 8 -13.77 -7.29 -14.67
CA VAL A 8 -13.08 -7.03 -13.42
C VAL A 8 -12.06 -8.17 -13.28
N VAL A 9 -10.78 -7.83 -13.44
CA VAL A 9 -9.70 -8.79 -13.22
C VAL A 9 -9.69 -9.12 -11.73
N SER A 10 -10.23 -10.28 -11.38
CA SER A 10 -10.17 -10.79 -10.02
C SER A 10 -8.84 -11.50 -9.83
N LEU A 11 -7.96 -10.91 -9.02
CA LEU A 11 -6.68 -11.51 -8.67
C LEU A 11 -6.84 -12.34 -7.39
N PRO A 12 -6.38 -13.61 -7.38
CA PRO A 12 -6.47 -14.45 -6.19
C PRO A 12 -5.50 -13.97 -5.10
N LEU A 13 -5.87 -14.15 -3.84
CA LEU A 13 -4.94 -13.95 -2.74
C LEU A 13 -3.83 -15.01 -2.78
N PRO A 14 -2.62 -14.70 -2.26
CA PRO A 14 -1.57 -15.69 -2.11
C PRO A 14 -2.05 -16.88 -1.27
N ARG A 15 -1.52 -18.06 -1.54
CA ARG A 15 -1.86 -19.27 -0.80
C ARG A 15 -1.38 -19.23 0.66
N TRP A 16 -0.35 -18.45 0.93
CA TRP A 16 0.16 -18.17 2.28
C TRP A 16 0.78 -16.77 2.32
N ALA A 17 0.87 -16.20 3.53
CA ALA A 17 1.60 -14.96 3.78
C ALA A 17 3.05 -15.29 4.08
N TYR A 18 3.98 -14.67 3.37
CA TYR A 18 5.40 -14.80 3.66
C TYR A 18 5.80 -13.84 4.78
N VAL A 19 6.39 -14.38 5.83
CA VAL A 19 6.95 -13.60 6.94
C VAL A 19 8.40 -14.04 7.13
N PRO A 20 9.39 -13.16 6.87
CA PRO A 20 10.79 -13.51 7.04
C PRO A 20 11.08 -14.00 8.46
N GLY A 21 11.72 -15.17 8.58
CA GLY A 21 12.13 -15.76 9.84
C GLY A 21 11.09 -16.61 10.57
N GLU A 22 9.83 -16.67 10.13
CA GLU A 22 8.83 -17.57 10.74
C GLU A 22 9.06 -19.03 10.36
N SER A 23 9.63 -19.30 9.19
CA SER A 23 10.02 -20.64 8.77
C SER A 23 11.29 -20.58 7.95
N ALA A 24 12.27 -21.42 8.28
CA ALA A 24 13.54 -21.46 7.58
C ALA A 24 13.39 -21.84 6.10
N ASP A 25 12.37 -22.63 5.77
CA ASP A 25 12.12 -23.15 4.43
C ASP A 25 10.99 -22.43 3.68
N ALA A 26 10.39 -21.41 4.30
CA ALA A 26 9.28 -20.67 3.68
C ALA A 26 9.79 -19.76 2.56
N ALA A 27 9.20 -19.90 1.39
CA ALA A 27 9.40 -19.00 0.27
C ALA A 27 8.09 -18.24 -0.03
N PRO A 28 8.16 -17.02 -0.60
CA PRO A 28 6.98 -16.32 -1.03
C PRO A 28 6.22 -17.05 -2.14
N ASP A 29 4.91 -16.81 -2.24
CA ASP A 29 4.08 -17.29 -3.35
C ASP A 29 4.27 -16.36 -4.57
N HIS A 30 5.40 -16.46 -5.24
CA HIS A 30 5.77 -15.60 -6.36
C HIS A 30 4.82 -15.70 -7.55
N ASP A 31 4.25 -16.88 -7.82
CA ASP A 31 3.39 -17.11 -8.98
C ASP A 31 2.12 -16.25 -8.89
N THR A 32 1.52 -16.15 -7.71
CA THR A 32 0.34 -15.32 -7.48
C THR A 32 0.65 -13.83 -7.63
N LEU A 33 1.79 -13.39 -7.11
CA LEU A 33 2.21 -11.98 -7.20
C LEU A 33 2.57 -11.58 -8.63
N TRP A 34 3.12 -12.50 -9.40
CA TRP A 34 3.49 -12.25 -10.79
C TRP A 34 2.30 -11.79 -11.63
N GLN A 35 1.11 -12.36 -11.42
CA GLN A 35 -0.10 -11.97 -12.14
C GLN A 35 -0.45 -10.50 -11.93
N ALA A 36 -0.32 -10.00 -10.69
CA ALA A 36 -0.55 -8.59 -10.38
C ALA A 36 0.53 -7.68 -10.96
N LYS A 37 1.78 -8.05 -10.80
CA LYS A 37 2.94 -7.28 -11.30
C LYS A 37 2.91 -7.13 -12.83
N ALA A 38 2.47 -8.16 -13.53
CA ALA A 38 2.36 -8.15 -14.99
C ALA A 38 1.33 -7.12 -15.52
N LEU A 39 0.39 -6.67 -14.69
CA LEU A 39 -0.59 -5.66 -15.06
C LEU A 39 -0.05 -4.23 -14.98
N VAL A 40 1.09 -4.03 -14.34
CA VAL A 40 1.70 -2.70 -14.19
C VAL A 40 2.44 -2.34 -15.48
N PRO A 41 2.15 -1.16 -16.08
CA PRO A 41 2.88 -0.72 -17.26
C PRO A 41 4.34 -0.39 -16.91
N SER A 42 5.19 -0.27 -17.91
CA SER A 42 6.58 0.18 -17.72
C SER A 42 6.63 1.59 -17.12
N GLN A 43 5.66 2.44 -17.46
CA GLN A 43 5.49 3.77 -16.89
C GLN A 43 4.04 4.22 -17.01
N PHE A 44 3.48 4.76 -15.93
CA PHE A 44 2.18 5.43 -15.95
C PHE A 44 2.30 6.80 -16.62
N ARG A 45 1.25 7.22 -17.31
CA ARG A 45 1.17 8.54 -17.97
C ARG A 45 0.45 9.53 -17.04
N GLY A 46 1.20 10.45 -16.44
CA GLY A 46 0.68 11.53 -15.63
C GLY A 46 0.29 11.14 -14.21
N PHE A 47 -0.54 10.14 -14.02
CA PHE A 47 -1.02 9.70 -12.71
C PHE A 47 -1.29 8.19 -12.68
N VAL A 48 -1.40 7.64 -11.48
CA VAL A 48 -1.84 6.25 -11.30
C VAL A 48 -3.36 6.23 -11.18
N PRO A 49 -4.07 5.51 -12.07
CA PRO A 49 -5.51 5.39 -11.93
C PRO A 49 -5.90 4.78 -10.59
N ALA A 50 -6.84 5.42 -9.88
CA ALA A 50 -7.29 4.97 -8.56
C ALA A 50 -7.86 3.54 -8.59
N ARG A 51 -8.38 3.11 -9.72
CA ARG A 51 -8.96 1.77 -9.93
C ARG A 51 -8.01 0.77 -10.58
N HIS A 52 -6.73 1.13 -10.74
CA HIS A 52 -5.78 0.21 -11.34
C HIS A 52 -5.74 -1.11 -10.56
N PRO A 53 -5.87 -2.28 -11.22
CA PRO A 53 -6.04 -3.55 -10.53
C PRO A 53 -4.84 -3.93 -9.67
N ALA A 54 -3.61 -3.65 -10.09
CA ALA A 54 -2.42 -3.93 -9.30
C ALA A 54 -2.35 -3.05 -8.05
N LEU A 55 -2.69 -1.76 -8.15
CA LEU A 55 -2.76 -0.85 -7.01
C LEU A 55 -3.79 -1.32 -5.97
N ARG A 56 -5.00 -1.62 -6.42
CA ARG A 56 -6.07 -2.09 -5.53
C ARG A 56 -5.72 -3.42 -4.88
N TYR A 57 -5.10 -4.31 -5.64
CA TYR A 57 -4.63 -5.60 -5.13
C TYR A 57 -3.54 -5.43 -4.08
N GLY A 58 -2.56 -4.55 -4.32
CA GLY A 58 -1.51 -4.26 -3.34
C GLY A 58 -2.06 -3.75 -2.01
N ILE A 59 -3.05 -2.85 -2.05
CA ILE A 59 -3.73 -2.33 -0.85
C ILE A 59 -4.54 -3.45 -0.17
N ALA A 60 -5.30 -4.23 -0.94
CA ALA A 60 -6.09 -5.33 -0.41
C ALA A 60 -5.23 -6.41 0.25
N LEU A 61 -4.05 -6.69 -0.27
CA LEU A 61 -3.09 -7.61 0.33
C LEU A 61 -2.69 -7.16 1.74
N ASN A 62 -2.34 -5.89 1.93
CA ASN A 62 -2.05 -5.36 3.26
C ASN A 62 -3.25 -5.54 4.19
N ASP A 63 -4.44 -5.17 3.74
CA ASP A 63 -5.65 -5.19 4.55
C ASP A 63 -6.12 -6.62 4.89
N ALA A 64 -5.63 -7.61 4.16
CA ALA A 64 -5.85 -9.03 4.41
C ALA A 64 -4.71 -9.71 5.21
N GLY A 65 -3.67 -8.97 5.59
CA GLY A 65 -2.56 -9.50 6.38
C GLY A 65 -1.36 -10.01 5.58
N TYR A 66 -1.36 -9.84 4.26
CA TYR A 66 -0.24 -10.23 3.37
C TYR A 66 0.71 -9.03 3.20
N PHE A 67 1.45 -8.70 4.25
CA PHE A 67 2.23 -7.45 4.31
C PHE A 67 3.45 -7.46 3.39
N TRP A 68 4.20 -8.55 3.35
CA TRP A 68 5.34 -8.67 2.46
C TRP A 68 4.90 -8.61 0.99
N GLU A 69 3.83 -9.34 0.66
CA GLU A 69 3.25 -9.38 -0.68
C GLU A 69 2.72 -8.01 -1.11
N SER A 70 2.04 -7.30 -0.21
CA SER A 70 1.60 -5.92 -0.43
C SER A 70 2.76 -5.01 -0.79
N HIS A 71 3.83 -5.04 -0.02
CA HIS A 71 5.04 -4.28 -0.28
C HIS A 71 5.59 -4.56 -1.68
N GLN A 72 5.69 -5.83 -2.07
CA GLN A 72 6.22 -6.22 -3.38
C GLN A 72 5.38 -5.67 -4.54
N VAL A 73 4.07 -5.78 -4.47
CA VAL A 73 3.16 -5.30 -5.52
C VAL A 73 3.15 -3.77 -5.56
N LEU A 74 3.04 -3.11 -4.42
CA LEU A 74 3.04 -1.65 -4.35
C LEU A 74 4.37 -1.04 -4.82
N GLU A 75 5.51 -1.69 -4.55
CA GLU A 75 6.80 -1.25 -5.09
C GLU A 75 6.85 -1.30 -6.61
N THR A 76 6.27 -2.33 -7.21
CA THR A 76 6.19 -2.44 -8.67
C THR A 76 5.36 -1.29 -9.25
N VAL A 77 4.22 -0.96 -8.63
CA VAL A 77 3.41 0.21 -9.02
C VAL A 77 4.20 1.50 -8.83
N TRP A 78 4.84 1.68 -7.70
CA TRP A 78 5.65 2.86 -7.37
C TRP A 78 6.78 3.10 -8.37
N ALA A 79 7.47 2.04 -8.80
CA ALA A 79 8.56 2.14 -9.77
C ALA A 79 8.10 2.64 -11.14
N ALA A 80 6.83 2.42 -11.48
CA ALA A 80 6.23 2.85 -12.74
C ALA A 80 5.66 4.29 -12.69
N VAL A 81 5.66 4.94 -11.54
CA VAL A 81 5.11 6.30 -11.38
C VAL A 81 6.16 7.33 -11.77
N PRO A 82 5.78 8.39 -12.51
CA PRO A 82 6.68 9.50 -12.81
C PRO A 82 7.28 10.14 -11.56
N GLN A 83 8.52 10.60 -11.66
CA GLN A 83 9.24 11.28 -10.58
C GLN A 83 8.51 12.57 -10.17
N GLY A 84 8.51 12.88 -8.88
CA GLY A 84 8.03 14.15 -8.34
C GLY A 84 6.52 14.30 -8.20
N GLY A 85 5.72 13.29 -8.59
CA GLY A 85 4.27 13.33 -8.49
C GLY A 85 3.74 13.03 -7.08
N ARG A 86 2.49 13.46 -6.84
CA ARG A 86 1.79 13.20 -5.57
C ARG A 86 1.54 11.72 -5.32
N GLU A 87 1.25 10.95 -6.39
CA GLU A 87 1.05 9.51 -6.32
C GLU A 87 2.29 8.78 -5.81
N ARG A 88 3.47 9.23 -6.22
CA ARG A 88 4.73 8.62 -5.78
C ARG A 88 4.92 8.76 -4.27
N ILE A 89 4.56 9.91 -3.70
CA ILE A 89 4.63 10.16 -2.26
C ILE A 89 3.61 9.28 -1.51
N LEU A 90 2.36 9.24 -1.98
CA LEU A 90 1.31 8.44 -1.35
C LEU A 90 1.63 6.96 -1.40
N LEU A 91 2.10 6.45 -2.53
CA LEU A 91 2.51 5.05 -2.67
C LEU A 91 3.66 4.71 -1.74
N ARG A 92 4.65 5.60 -1.60
CA ARG A 92 5.74 5.39 -0.64
C ARG A 92 5.21 5.28 0.78
N ALA A 93 4.26 6.12 1.18
CA ALA A 93 3.62 6.03 2.49
C ALA A 93 2.92 4.68 2.67
N CYS A 94 2.17 4.22 1.68
CA CYS A 94 1.50 2.91 1.72
C CYS A 94 2.51 1.75 1.83
N ILE A 95 3.60 1.80 1.10
CA ILE A 95 4.69 0.81 1.16
C ILE A 95 5.30 0.78 2.57
N GLN A 96 5.55 1.92 3.16
CA GLN A 96 6.10 2.02 4.51
C GLN A 96 5.12 1.47 5.57
N ILE A 97 3.82 1.69 5.40
CA ILE A 97 2.80 1.11 6.27
C ILE A 97 2.80 -0.41 6.17
N ALA A 98 2.82 -0.98 4.97
CA ALA A 98 2.89 -2.42 4.79
C ALA A 98 4.14 -3.02 5.43
N ASN A 99 5.30 -2.37 5.27
CA ASN A 99 6.53 -2.77 5.91
C ASN A 99 6.48 -2.64 7.43
N ALA A 100 5.86 -1.59 7.97
CA ALA A 100 5.68 -1.42 9.40
C ALA A 100 4.81 -2.56 9.98
N ASN A 101 3.72 -2.89 9.30
CA ASN A 101 2.86 -4.03 9.65
C ASN A 101 3.65 -5.35 9.66
N LEU A 102 4.50 -5.56 8.66
CA LEU A 102 5.38 -6.72 8.60
C LEU A 102 6.33 -6.76 9.80
N LYS A 103 6.90 -5.62 10.19
CA LYS A 103 7.79 -5.53 11.37
C LYS A 103 7.04 -5.86 12.66
N LEU A 104 5.78 -5.43 12.80
CA LEU A 104 4.96 -5.84 13.94
C LEU A 104 4.74 -7.35 13.93
N ARG A 105 4.42 -7.95 12.79
CA ARG A 105 4.26 -9.40 12.64
C ARG A 105 5.53 -10.16 13.01
N MET A 106 6.70 -9.59 12.70
CA MET A 106 8.02 -10.14 13.05
C MET A 106 8.41 -9.84 14.50
N ASN A 107 7.54 -9.26 15.30
CA ASN A 107 7.79 -8.83 16.69
C ASN A 107 8.97 -7.83 16.80
N LYS A 108 9.00 -6.85 15.88
CA LYS A 108 10.00 -5.78 15.84
C LYS A 108 9.32 -4.40 15.95
N PRO A 109 8.74 -4.06 17.12
CA PRO A 109 7.93 -2.85 17.26
C PRO A 109 8.71 -1.55 17.05
N HIS A 110 9.99 -1.48 17.44
CA HIS A 110 10.80 -0.29 17.22
C HIS A 110 11.03 0.01 15.75
N ALA A 111 11.24 -1.02 14.94
CA ALA A 111 11.34 -0.87 13.49
C ALA A 111 10.01 -0.42 12.88
N ALA A 112 8.89 -0.98 13.37
CA ALA A 112 7.56 -0.58 12.95
C ALA A 112 7.27 0.90 13.25
N VAL A 113 7.59 1.37 14.45
CA VAL A 113 7.41 2.79 14.84
C VAL A 113 8.17 3.72 13.89
N ARG A 114 9.41 3.40 13.54
CA ARG A 114 10.19 4.20 12.59
C ARG A 114 9.53 4.26 11.21
N LEU A 115 9.01 3.14 10.73
CA LEU A 115 8.35 3.08 9.41
C LEU A 115 7.00 3.79 9.40
N PHE A 116 6.19 3.65 10.46
CA PHE A 116 4.97 4.43 10.61
C PHE A 116 5.25 5.94 10.69
N GLY A 117 6.30 6.33 11.39
CA GLY A 117 6.74 7.72 11.46
C GLY A 117 7.17 8.28 10.11
N ALA A 118 7.91 7.49 9.32
CA ALA A 118 8.28 7.85 7.96
C ALA A 118 7.06 8.00 7.04
N ALA A 119 6.08 7.09 7.16
CA ALA A 119 4.82 7.19 6.41
C ALA A 119 4.05 8.47 6.78
N LEU A 120 3.98 8.80 8.04
CA LEU A 120 3.33 10.04 8.50
C LEU A 120 4.04 11.27 7.92
N GLY A 121 5.36 11.29 7.89
CA GLY A 121 6.15 12.37 7.27
C GLY A 121 5.84 12.55 5.79
N GLU A 122 5.71 11.46 5.03
CA GLU A 122 5.31 11.50 3.61
C GLU A 122 3.90 12.06 3.45
N LEU A 123 2.94 11.62 4.26
CA LEU A 123 1.57 12.10 4.19
C LEU A 123 1.44 13.58 4.57
N ASN A 124 2.20 14.05 5.55
CA ASN A 124 2.24 15.47 5.91
C ASN A 124 2.83 16.32 4.77
N ALA A 125 3.88 15.85 4.13
CA ALA A 125 4.46 16.51 2.96
C ALA A 125 3.47 16.56 1.78
N LEU A 126 2.71 15.49 1.59
CA LEU A 126 1.67 15.41 0.56
C LEU A 126 0.53 16.39 0.85
N GLY A 127 0.08 16.50 2.09
CA GLY A 127 -0.96 17.42 2.52
C GLY A 127 -0.61 18.89 2.30
N ALA A 128 0.69 19.24 2.32
CA ALA A 128 1.17 20.60 2.03
C ALA A 128 1.24 20.91 0.52
N ARG A 129 1.11 19.91 -0.36
CA ARG A 129 1.13 20.09 -1.82
C ARG A 129 -0.29 20.25 -2.35
N VAL A 130 -0.50 21.32 -3.12
CA VAL A 130 -1.80 21.57 -3.78
C VAL A 130 -1.98 20.56 -4.93
N ALA A 131 -3.18 19.99 -5.06
CA ALA A 131 -3.56 19.21 -6.23
C ALA A 131 -3.53 20.11 -7.47
N THR A 132 -2.71 19.73 -8.47
CA THR A 132 -2.53 20.55 -9.66
C THR A 132 -3.59 20.33 -10.73
N VAL A 133 -4.26 19.19 -10.73
CA VAL A 133 -5.33 18.84 -11.67
C VAL A 133 -6.34 17.92 -10.99
N ALA A 134 -7.63 18.25 -11.07
CA ALA A 134 -8.70 17.36 -10.66
C ALA A 134 -8.80 16.20 -11.68
N GLY A 135 -8.43 14.99 -11.26
CA GLY A 135 -8.48 13.79 -12.08
C GLY A 135 -8.83 12.56 -11.26
N GLY A 136 -9.01 11.43 -11.91
CA GLY A 136 -9.25 10.14 -11.27
C GLY A 136 -7.99 9.47 -10.70
N GLY A 137 -6.95 10.24 -10.40
CA GLY A 137 -5.69 9.74 -9.88
C GLY A 137 -5.80 9.26 -8.44
N PHE A 138 -4.95 8.32 -8.07
CA PHE A 138 -4.95 7.70 -6.75
C PHE A 138 -4.79 8.75 -5.63
N ALA A 139 -3.87 9.69 -5.77
CA ALA A 139 -3.64 10.73 -4.76
C ALA A 139 -4.80 11.75 -4.66
N ASP A 140 -5.65 11.85 -5.67
CA ASP A 140 -6.77 12.79 -5.68
C ASP A 140 -8.02 12.23 -4.99
N VAL A 141 -8.21 10.92 -5.03
CA VAL A 141 -9.43 10.27 -4.51
C VAL A 141 -9.20 9.51 -3.20
N PHE A 142 -7.96 9.26 -2.83
CA PHE A 142 -7.64 8.52 -1.60
C PHE A 142 -7.85 9.39 -0.36
N PRO A 143 -8.45 8.86 0.73
CA PRO A 143 -8.71 9.61 1.96
C PRO A 143 -7.43 9.83 2.79
N ILE A 144 -6.55 10.72 2.33
CA ILE A 144 -5.24 10.99 2.93
C ILE A 144 -5.36 11.46 4.37
N ALA A 145 -6.31 12.36 4.66
CA ALA A 145 -6.52 12.89 6.01
C ALA A 145 -6.92 11.78 7.00
N ALA A 146 -7.76 10.84 6.59
CA ALA A 146 -8.18 9.72 7.43
C ALA A 146 -6.99 8.79 7.73
N LEU A 147 -6.16 8.48 6.73
CA LEU A 147 -4.96 7.67 6.92
C LEU A 147 -3.96 8.35 7.85
N THR A 148 -3.76 9.65 7.68
CA THR A 148 -2.91 10.48 8.54
C THR A 148 -3.38 10.44 9.99
N ALA A 149 -4.68 10.58 10.22
CA ALA A 149 -5.26 10.53 11.57
C ALA A 149 -5.02 9.18 12.26
N VAL A 150 -5.20 8.08 11.53
CA VAL A 150 -4.92 6.72 12.06
C VAL A 150 -3.45 6.57 12.46
N LEU A 151 -2.53 7.06 11.64
CA LEU A 151 -1.10 7.02 11.95
C LEU A 151 -0.75 7.86 13.19
N GLN A 152 -1.33 9.05 13.31
CA GLN A 152 -1.12 9.91 14.48
C GLN A 152 -1.58 9.24 15.77
N ILE A 153 -2.75 8.61 15.76
CA ILE A 153 -3.27 7.86 16.92
C ILE A 153 -2.33 6.71 17.27
N LYS A 154 -1.90 5.95 16.27
CA LYS A 154 -1.01 4.81 16.47
C LYS A 154 0.33 5.23 17.07
N LEU A 155 0.94 6.28 16.56
CA LEU A 155 2.21 6.79 17.05
C LEU A 155 2.11 7.50 18.42
N GLY A 156 0.90 7.86 18.84
CA GLY A 156 0.63 8.37 20.17
C GLY A 156 0.60 7.29 21.26
N LYS A 157 0.57 6.01 20.90
CA LYS A 157 0.61 4.91 21.87
C LYS A 157 1.99 4.77 22.51
N PRO A 158 2.09 4.43 23.82
CA PRO A 158 3.39 4.27 24.48
C PRO A 158 4.20 3.10 23.90
N SER A 159 3.54 2.05 23.41
CA SER A 159 4.18 0.92 22.75
C SER A 159 3.22 0.27 21.75
N LEU A 160 3.78 -0.42 20.76
CA LEU A 160 3.02 -1.17 19.78
C LEU A 160 3.24 -2.68 19.97
N SER A 161 2.21 -3.45 19.66
CA SER A 161 2.21 -4.91 19.66
C SER A 161 1.85 -5.46 18.29
N THR A 162 1.89 -6.79 18.13
CA THR A 162 1.52 -7.46 16.88
C THR A 162 0.09 -7.19 16.43
N SER A 163 -0.82 -6.88 17.37
CA SER A 163 -2.21 -6.55 17.07
C SER A 163 -2.42 -5.11 16.60
N ASP A 164 -1.39 -4.27 16.66
CA ASP A 164 -1.45 -2.85 16.28
C ASP A 164 -1.21 -2.59 14.79
N TRP A 165 -1.20 -3.62 13.96
CA TRP A 165 -1.12 -3.41 12.52
C TRP A 165 -2.33 -2.62 11.99
N MET A 166 -2.19 -1.98 10.86
CA MET A 166 -3.23 -1.11 10.32
C MET A 166 -3.58 -1.43 8.88
N LYS A 167 -4.85 -1.22 8.54
CA LYS A 167 -5.34 -1.27 7.17
C LYS A 167 -5.04 0.05 6.44
N ILE A 168 -4.93 -0.03 5.13
CA ILE A 168 -4.75 1.14 4.26
C ILE A 168 -6.08 1.51 3.60
N GLY A 169 -6.74 0.55 2.97
CA GLY A 169 -7.92 0.79 2.14
C GLY A 169 -9.18 1.14 2.91
N SER A 170 -9.26 0.79 4.21
CA SER A 170 -10.41 1.07 5.06
C SER A 170 -10.20 2.23 6.04
N ALA A 171 -9.11 2.97 5.92
CA ALA A 171 -8.80 4.09 6.81
C ALA A 171 -9.86 5.20 6.81
N GLY A 172 -10.67 5.30 5.76
CA GLY A 172 -11.75 6.27 5.65
C GLY A 172 -13.15 5.70 5.89
N ARG A 173 -13.27 4.44 6.31
CA ARG A 173 -14.55 3.80 6.63
C ARG A 173 -14.62 3.55 8.13
N THR A 174 -15.28 4.43 8.83
CA THR A 174 -15.80 4.22 10.18
C THR A 174 -17.27 3.94 10.08
#